data_fd0665860114b7ecfeef4f4c04a866e2
#
_entry.id   fd0665860114b7ecfeef4f4c04a866e2
#
_cell.length_a   1.000
_cell.length_b   1.000
_cell.length_c   1.000
_cell.angle_alpha   90.00
_cell.angle_beta   90.00
_cell.angle_gamma   90.00
#
_symmetry.space_group_name_H-M   'P 1'
#
loop_
_entity.id
_entity.type
_entity.pdbx_description
1 polymer ?
#
loop_
_entity_poly.entity_id
_entity_poly.type
_entity_poly.pdbx_seq_one_letter_code
_entity_poly.pdbx_strand_id
1 'polypeptide(L)'
;MHPKDIGKVLHAQLDSLRQHIQSTINAEALARSCGFLRRSPRKLPMSDFLLALVGLASESFLTLQRAASVIALATNLSYSKQALHKRLTPAIERFLAQAATALFGQLPEARSRLRGLLEPFGRVLLHDSTVEGLPDHLAKLFPGSRNQRKGFAALKIQFIADLLSGQTLHLSLSGFTRNDQAAALDILQIVRAGDLVIRDLGYFVIRPFQWIIESDAFFVSRCRGDVTFYDPRTGHALDLAAELRRCGRLDRNVWLGTQRLPVRLVALPVPEAVANERRRKAKQNRDQRCHPNAQRLFLLGWSLLITNVPRSVWPAKVVAAIYRLRWRIEMIFKAWKSHLGLRQFCCRSDKVLRLSVMTKLLFCVLVYRCCHSLELLCGLIDRHVSLQRLARIMAASACLVEATLLGTTPQRLWEHSLANNIFYEQRKDRKNFCEIFAQLATQ
;
A
#
# COMPACT_ATOMS: atom_id res chain seq x y z
N MET A 1 -13.30 -3.32 25.86
CA MET A 1 -11.84 -3.34 26.10
C MET A 1 -11.41 -1.99 26.66
N HIS A 2 -10.76 -1.99 27.81
CA HIS A 2 -10.28 -0.76 28.41
C HIS A 2 -9.05 -0.22 27.62
N PRO A 3 -8.87 1.11 27.45
CA PRO A 3 -7.71 1.65 26.73
C PRO A 3 -6.35 1.17 27.24
N LYS A 4 -6.23 0.87 28.54
CA LYS A 4 -5.02 0.31 29.16
C LYS A 4 -4.66 -1.10 28.66
N ASP A 5 -5.63 -1.84 28.12
CA ASP A 5 -5.42 -3.21 27.63
C ASP A 5 -4.88 -3.25 26.19
N ILE A 6 -4.93 -2.12 25.47
CA ILE A 6 -4.45 -2.05 24.07
C ILE A 6 -2.96 -2.38 23.97
N GLY A 7 -2.16 -1.92 24.92
CA GLY A 7 -0.74 -2.25 24.97
C GLY A 7 -0.47 -3.75 25.13
N LYS A 8 -1.25 -4.42 26.00
CA LYS A 8 -1.17 -5.89 26.16
C LYS A 8 -1.55 -6.60 24.87
N VAL A 9 -2.61 -6.13 24.20
CA VAL A 9 -3.05 -6.71 22.93
C VAL A 9 -1.98 -6.57 21.85
N LEU A 10 -1.36 -5.40 21.71
CA LEU A 10 -0.28 -5.21 20.74
C LEU A 10 0.93 -6.08 21.05
N HIS A 11 1.32 -6.15 22.32
CA HIS A 11 2.39 -7.04 22.75
C HIS A 11 2.07 -8.51 22.40
N ALA A 12 0.86 -8.98 22.72
CA ALA A 12 0.42 -10.32 22.37
C ALA A 12 0.41 -10.56 20.85
N GLN A 13 0.06 -9.56 20.04
CA GLN A 13 0.12 -9.65 18.58
C GLN A 13 1.56 -9.80 18.07
N LEU A 14 2.50 -9.05 18.62
CA LEU A 14 3.93 -9.16 18.25
C LEU A 14 4.51 -10.51 18.69
N ASP A 15 4.14 -10.98 19.86
CA ASP A 15 4.58 -12.28 20.35
C ASP A 15 3.97 -13.43 19.53
N SER A 16 2.68 -13.35 19.23
CA SER A 16 2.01 -14.27 18.31
C SER A 16 2.65 -14.27 16.92
N LEU A 17 3.06 -13.09 16.41
CA LEU A 17 3.78 -13.01 15.15
C LEU A 17 5.16 -13.69 15.23
N ARG A 18 5.91 -13.50 16.34
CA ARG A 18 7.16 -14.20 16.57
C ARG A 18 6.96 -15.72 16.53
N GLN A 19 5.98 -16.22 17.27
CA GLN A 19 5.62 -17.64 17.27
C GLN A 19 5.22 -18.13 15.89
N HIS A 20 4.42 -17.34 15.15
CA HIS A 20 4.02 -17.68 13.79
C HIS A 20 5.22 -17.78 12.84
N ILE A 21 6.17 -16.86 12.92
CA ILE A 21 7.41 -16.91 12.13
C ILE A 21 8.23 -18.17 12.46
N GLN A 22 8.29 -18.54 13.74
CA GLN A 22 9.10 -19.66 14.20
C GLN A 22 8.46 -21.02 13.93
N SER A 23 7.13 -21.13 14.02
CA SER A 23 6.42 -22.42 13.99
C SER A 23 5.61 -22.68 12.72
N THR A 24 5.08 -21.64 12.09
CA THR A 24 4.10 -21.79 10.99
C THR A 24 4.72 -21.48 9.64
N ILE A 25 5.59 -20.46 9.57
CA ILE A 25 6.25 -20.10 8.31
C ILE A 25 7.42 -21.06 8.09
N ASN A 26 7.32 -21.87 7.04
CA ASN A 26 8.48 -22.62 6.60
C ASN A 26 9.48 -21.68 5.89
N ALA A 27 10.20 -20.87 6.71
CA ALA A 27 11.14 -19.88 6.23
C ALA A 27 12.27 -20.48 5.40
N GLU A 28 12.62 -21.76 5.64
CA GLU A 28 13.61 -22.48 4.84
C GLU A 28 13.08 -22.83 3.45
N ALA A 29 11.87 -23.38 3.34
CA ALA A 29 11.24 -23.67 2.07
C ALA A 29 11.08 -22.40 1.24
N LEU A 30 10.65 -21.30 1.88
CA LEU A 30 10.53 -19.98 1.26
C LEU A 30 11.88 -19.46 0.76
N ALA A 31 12.94 -19.58 1.55
CA ALA A 31 14.29 -19.18 1.17
C ALA A 31 14.84 -20.03 0.00
N ARG A 32 14.47 -21.31 -0.08
CA ARG A 32 14.82 -22.20 -1.18
C ARG A 32 14.09 -21.83 -2.48
N SER A 33 12.79 -21.62 -2.41
CA SER A 33 11.99 -21.24 -3.60
C SER A 33 12.46 -19.92 -4.22
N CYS A 34 12.98 -18.99 -3.41
CA CYS A 34 13.58 -17.74 -3.88
C CYS A 34 15.03 -17.88 -4.38
N GLY A 35 15.66 -19.03 -4.23
CA GLY A 35 17.07 -19.25 -4.54
C GLY A 35 18.02 -18.58 -3.53
N PHE A 36 17.53 -18.12 -2.38
CA PHE A 36 18.35 -17.55 -1.31
C PHE A 36 19.10 -18.64 -0.54
N LEU A 37 18.47 -19.77 -0.32
CA LEU A 37 19.05 -20.93 0.33
C LEU A 37 19.23 -22.07 -0.68
N ARG A 38 20.50 -22.46 -0.94
CA ARG A 38 20.83 -23.56 -1.88
C ARG A 38 21.15 -24.89 -1.16
N ARG A 39 21.57 -24.81 0.10
CA ARG A 39 21.93 -25.96 0.94
C ARG A 39 21.27 -25.83 2.29
N SER A 40 21.08 -26.93 3.02
CA SER A 40 20.53 -26.87 4.37
C SER A 40 21.40 -25.99 5.28
N PRO A 41 20.81 -25.03 6.01
CA PRO A 41 21.58 -24.16 6.86
C PRO A 41 22.03 -24.95 8.11
N ARG A 42 23.32 -25.24 8.21
CA ARG A 42 23.86 -25.93 9.41
C ARG A 42 23.93 -25.01 10.63
N LYS A 43 23.94 -23.67 10.43
CA LYS A 43 24.26 -22.69 11.50
C LYS A 43 23.34 -21.46 11.54
N LEU A 44 22.30 -21.37 10.74
CA LEU A 44 21.45 -20.18 10.70
C LEU A 44 20.01 -20.57 10.41
N PRO A 45 19.17 -20.75 11.44
CA PRO A 45 17.74 -20.94 11.26
C PRO A 45 17.15 -19.75 10.50
N MET A 46 16.39 -19.99 9.44
CA MET A 46 15.86 -18.93 8.58
C MET A 46 14.76 -18.12 9.28
N SER A 47 14.03 -18.72 10.21
CA SER A 47 13.07 -18.02 11.07
C SER A 47 13.74 -16.95 11.93
N ASP A 48 14.83 -17.32 12.63
CA ASP A 48 15.55 -16.38 13.51
C ASP A 48 16.28 -15.29 12.69
N PHE A 49 16.79 -15.68 11.51
CA PHE A 49 17.35 -14.72 10.56
C PHE A 49 16.29 -13.68 10.11
N LEU A 50 15.07 -14.13 9.81
CA LEU A 50 13.98 -13.25 9.44
C LEU A 50 13.56 -12.33 10.59
N LEU A 51 13.43 -12.87 11.81
CA LEU A 51 13.14 -12.10 13.03
C LEU A 51 14.20 -11.04 13.30
N ALA A 52 15.49 -11.40 13.18
CA ALA A 52 16.59 -10.45 13.32
C ALA A 52 16.51 -9.31 12.31
N LEU A 53 16.18 -9.61 11.05
CA LEU A 53 16.04 -8.59 10.02
C LEU A 53 14.84 -7.66 10.27
N VAL A 54 13.71 -8.19 10.75
CA VAL A 54 12.55 -7.36 11.12
C VAL A 54 12.90 -6.47 12.31
N GLY A 55 13.61 -6.99 13.31
CA GLY A 55 14.08 -6.19 14.45
C GLY A 55 14.99 -5.03 14.05
N LEU A 56 15.87 -5.26 13.07
CA LEU A 56 16.79 -4.23 12.55
C LEU A 56 16.09 -3.08 11.80
N ALA A 57 14.83 -3.24 11.48
CA ALA A 57 14.09 -2.23 10.69
C ALA A 57 13.94 -0.88 11.40
N SER A 58 14.04 -0.87 12.71
CA SER A 58 14.00 0.34 13.53
C SER A 58 15.24 1.21 13.42
N GLU A 59 16.34 0.64 12.94
CA GLU A 59 17.63 1.34 12.85
C GLU A 59 17.59 2.41 11.78
N SER A 60 17.95 3.65 12.14
CA SER A 60 18.08 4.76 11.18
C SER A 60 19.20 4.49 10.18
N PHE A 61 20.26 3.81 10.64
CA PHE A 61 21.43 3.47 9.83
C PHE A 61 21.75 1.99 9.99
N LEU A 62 21.44 1.21 8.98
CA LEU A 62 21.81 -0.20 8.96
C LEU A 62 23.27 -0.36 8.56
N THR A 63 24.10 -0.90 9.45
CA THR A 63 25.45 -1.35 9.14
C THR A 63 25.50 -2.88 9.13
N LEU A 64 26.42 -3.44 8.31
CA LEU A 64 26.62 -4.90 8.29
C LEU A 64 27.08 -5.43 9.65
N GLN A 65 27.82 -4.64 10.42
CA GLN A 65 28.27 -5.01 11.75
C GLN A 65 27.09 -5.14 12.72
N ARG A 66 26.20 -4.12 12.73
CA ARG A 66 24.99 -4.15 13.58
C ARG A 66 24.05 -5.28 13.16
N ALA A 67 23.84 -5.47 11.87
CA ALA A 67 23.03 -6.56 11.36
C ALA A 67 23.59 -7.93 11.77
N ALA A 68 24.90 -8.13 11.65
CA ALA A 68 25.55 -9.36 12.10
C ALA A 68 25.41 -9.59 13.62
N SER A 69 25.51 -8.52 14.42
CA SER A 69 25.34 -8.58 15.88
C SER A 69 23.90 -8.98 16.28
N VAL A 70 22.89 -8.40 15.63
CA VAL A 70 21.48 -8.74 15.92
C VAL A 70 21.15 -10.16 15.47
N ILE A 71 21.68 -10.60 14.32
CA ILE A 71 21.54 -11.99 13.87
C ILE A 71 22.22 -12.95 14.86
N ALA A 72 23.41 -12.60 15.35
CA ALA A 72 24.11 -13.40 16.37
C ALA A 72 23.29 -13.50 17.67
N LEU A 73 22.67 -12.40 18.10
CA LEU A 73 21.80 -12.38 19.29
C LEU A 73 20.56 -13.27 19.07
N ALA A 74 19.87 -13.12 17.93
CA ALA A 74 18.66 -13.88 17.62
C ALA A 74 18.91 -15.39 17.50
N THR A 75 20.07 -15.78 17.01
CA THR A 75 20.41 -17.19 16.74
C THR A 75 21.27 -17.83 17.83
N ASN A 76 21.74 -17.04 18.77
CA ASN A 76 22.76 -17.42 19.76
C ASN A 76 24.02 -18.04 19.12
N LEU A 77 24.38 -17.59 17.95
CA LEU A 77 25.51 -18.08 17.14
C LEU A 77 26.42 -16.92 16.73
N SER A 78 27.73 -17.15 16.70
CA SER A 78 28.66 -16.17 16.15
C SER A 78 28.38 -15.95 14.65
N TYR A 79 28.13 -14.72 14.26
CA TYR A 79 27.84 -14.35 12.87
C TYR A 79 28.65 -13.12 12.45
N SER A 80 29.45 -13.25 11.41
CA SER A 80 30.33 -12.16 10.97
C SER A 80 29.69 -11.29 9.88
N LYS A 81 30.10 -10.02 9.84
CA LYS A 81 29.68 -9.10 8.76
C LYS A 81 30.05 -9.60 7.35
N GLN A 82 31.17 -10.34 7.22
CA GLN A 82 31.59 -10.92 5.95
C GLN A 82 30.64 -12.06 5.51
N ALA A 83 30.19 -12.90 6.44
CA ALA A 83 29.22 -13.94 6.18
C ALA A 83 27.88 -13.35 5.73
N LEU A 84 27.44 -12.26 6.38
CA LEU A 84 26.25 -11.53 5.93
C LEU A 84 26.44 -10.93 4.55
N HIS A 85 27.54 -10.23 4.29
CA HIS A 85 27.83 -9.60 3.01
C HIS A 85 27.79 -10.59 1.82
N LYS A 86 28.33 -11.80 2.00
CA LYS A 86 28.27 -12.87 1.00
C LYS A 86 26.84 -13.33 0.68
N ARG A 87 25.90 -13.18 1.63
CA ARG A 87 24.49 -13.53 1.46
C ARG A 87 23.64 -12.44 0.80
N LEU A 88 24.14 -11.20 0.73
CA LEU A 88 23.43 -10.09 0.09
C LEU A 88 23.45 -10.25 -1.44
N THR A 89 22.56 -11.07 -1.93
CA THR A 89 22.32 -11.34 -3.35
C THR A 89 20.91 -10.90 -3.73
N PRO A 90 20.54 -10.77 -5.01
CA PRO A 90 19.15 -10.48 -5.39
C PRO A 90 18.12 -11.48 -4.85
N ALA A 91 18.56 -12.68 -4.48
CA ALA A 91 17.68 -13.69 -3.89
C ALA A 91 17.19 -13.34 -2.49
N ILE A 92 17.96 -12.57 -1.68
CA ILE A 92 17.49 -12.11 -0.37
C ILE A 92 16.32 -11.13 -0.52
N GLU A 93 16.36 -10.26 -1.54
CA GLU A 93 15.28 -9.31 -1.82
C GLU A 93 13.97 -10.05 -2.12
N ARG A 94 14.03 -11.07 -2.99
CA ARG A 94 12.88 -11.94 -3.28
C ARG A 94 12.38 -12.69 -2.04
N PHE A 95 13.31 -13.23 -1.25
CA PHE A 95 12.97 -13.91 0.00
C PHE A 95 12.24 -12.99 0.97
N LEU A 96 12.75 -11.78 1.20
CA LEU A 96 12.14 -10.81 2.12
C LEU A 96 10.80 -10.27 1.59
N ALA A 97 10.66 -10.09 0.27
CA ALA A 97 9.38 -9.71 -0.34
C ALA A 97 8.32 -10.80 -0.17
N GLN A 98 8.68 -12.07 -0.41
CA GLN A 98 7.77 -13.19 -0.18
C GLN A 98 7.49 -13.41 1.31
N ALA A 99 8.49 -13.20 2.18
CA ALA A 99 8.28 -13.23 3.62
C ALA A 99 7.29 -12.17 4.07
N ALA A 100 7.35 -10.95 3.52
CA ALA A 100 6.38 -9.90 3.82
C ALA A 100 4.95 -10.30 3.47
N THR A 101 4.74 -11.04 2.39
CA THR A 101 3.41 -11.57 2.05
C THR A 101 3.02 -12.76 2.93
N ALA A 102 3.93 -13.69 3.20
CA ALA A 102 3.68 -14.88 4.02
C ALA A 102 3.43 -14.54 5.51
N LEU A 103 4.18 -13.59 6.06
CA LEU A 103 4.01 -13.15 7.46
C LEU A 103 2.59 -12.69 7.79
N PHE A 104 1.79 -12.32 6.78
CA PHE A 104 0.50 -11.70 6.96
C PHE A 104 -0.66 -12.49 6.32
N GLY A 105 -0.37 -13.64 5.69
CA GLY A 105 -1.34 -14.45 4.98
C GLY A 105 -2.38 -15.16 5.85
N GLN A 106 -2.18 -15.28 7.15
CA GLN A 106 -2.98 -16.16 8.03
C GLN A 106 -3.42 -15.53 9.35
N LEU A 107 -3.67 -14.21 9.40
CA LEU A 107 -4.43 -13.74 10.56
C LEU A 107 -5.88 -14.18 10.43
N PRO A 108 -6.53 -14.62 11.53
CA PRO A 108 -7.94 -15.00 11.49
C PRO A 108 -8.71 -13.88 10.80
N GLU A 109 -9.64 -14.25 9.92
CA GLU A 109 -10.58 -13.33 9.30
C GLU A 109 -11.39 -12.64 10.39
N ALA A 110 -10.81 -11.62 11.01
CA ALA A 110 -11.57 -10.70 11.79
C ALA A 110 -12.51 -10.02 10.79
N ARG A 111 -13.77 -10.43 10.78
CA ARG A 111 -14.82 -9.87 9.94
C ARG A 111 -14.83 -8.37 10.18
N SER A 112 -14.25 -7.64 9.25
CA SER A 112 -14.15 -6.19 9.30
C SER A 112 -15.56 -5.60 9.38
N ARG A 113 -15.81 -4.67 10.31
CA ARG A 113 -17.00 -3.79 10.27
C ARG A 113 -17.10 -2.99 8.97
N LEU A 114 -16.03 -2.99 8.17
CA LEU A 114 -15.99 -2.41 6.83
C LEU A 114 -16.85 -3.18 5.81
N ARG A 115 -17.54 -4.27 6.19
CA ARG A 115 -18.25 -5.09 5.21
C ARG A 115 -19.42 -4.37 4.57
N GLY A 116 -20.35 -3.80 5.22
CA GLY A 116 -21.48 -3.07 4.65
C GLY A 116 -21.53 -3.05 3.11
N LEU A 117 -21.27 -1.88 2.53
CA LEU A 117 -21.21 -1.70 1.08
C LEU A 117 -20.14 -2.54 0.35
N LEU A 118 -19.17 -3.09 1.06
CA LEU A 118 -18.10 -3.94 0.52
C LEU A 118 -18.39 -5.44 0.68
N GLU A 119 -19.52 -5.81 1.31
CA GLU A 119 -19.91 -7.21 1.56
C GLU A 119 -19.97 -8.08 0.31
N PRO A 120 -20.39 -7.57 -0.89
CA PRO A 120 -20.41 -8.37 -2.10
C PRO A 120 -19.02 -8.82 -2.59
N PHE A 121 -17.93 -8.28 -2.04
CA PHE A 121 -16.59 -8.54 -2.52
C PHE A 121 -15.79 -9.40 -1.54
N GLY A 122 -15.07 -10.39 -2.07
CA GLY A 122 -14.22 -11.26 -1.29
C GLY A 122 -13.02 -10.52 -0.69
N ARG A 123 -12.35 -9.70 -1.52
CA ARG A 123 -11.24 -8.82 -1.14
C ARG A 123 -11.41 -7.46 -1.79
N VAL A 124 -10.84 -6.43 -1.16
CA VAL A 124 -10.79 -5.06 -1.71
C VAL A 124 -9.34 -4.63 -1.88
N LEU A 125 -8.85 -4.69 -3.09
CA LEU A 125 -7.46 -4.51 -3.44
C LEU A 125 -7.16 -3.03 -3.71
N LEU A 126 -6.31 -2.43 -2.88
CA LEU A 126 -5.76 -1.10 -3.13
C LEU A 126 -4.39 -1.25 -3.80
N HIS A 127 -4.24 -0.68 -5.00
CA HIS A 127 -2.99 -0.70 -5.76
C HIS A 127 -2.48 0.73 -5.94
N ASP A 128 -1.29 1.01 -5.41
CA ASP A 128 -0.64 2.31 -5.57
C ASP A 128 0.88 2.17 -5.41
N SER A 129 1.62 3.24 -5.70
CA SER A 129 3.07 3.29 -5.57
C SER A 129 3.54 4.50 -4.79
N THR A 130 4.75 4.38 -4.25
CA THR A 130 5.44 5.51 -3.66
C THR A 130 6.87 5.61 -4.17
N VAL A 131 7.40 6.83 -4.22
CA VAL A 131 8.75 7.10 -4.72
C VAL A 131 9.57 7.76 -3.63
N GLU A 132 10.82 7.31 -3.47
CA GLU A 132 11.80 7.91 -2.57
C GLU A 132 13.11 8.22 -3.30
N GLY A 133 13.67 9.39 -3.02
CA GLY A 133 14.98 9.76 -3.54
C GLY A 133 16.09 8.93 -2.92
N LEU A 134 17.06 8.55 -3.73
CA LEU A 134 18.26 7.83 -3.32
C LEU A 134 19.51 8.63 -3.63
N PRO A 135 20.66 8.34 -2.98
CA PRO A 135 21.95 8.90 -3.36
C PRO A 135 22.28 8.67 -4.84
N ASP A 136 22.75 9.70 -5.53
CA ASP A 136 22.94 9.73 -7.00
C ASP A 136 23.81 8.60 -7.56
N HIS A 137 24.79 8.11 -6.80
CA HIS A 137 25.64 7.01 -7.22
C HIS A 137 24.86 5.70 -7.50
N LEU A 138 23.61 5.62 -7.04
CA LEU A 138 22.72 4.49 -7.25
C LEU A 138 21.83 4.64 -8.51
N ALA A 139 22.01 5.72 -9.30
CA ALA A 139 21.17 5.99 -10.46
C ALA A 139 21.24 4.90 -11.56
N LYS A 140 22.34 4.15 -11.63
CA LYS A 140 22.44 2.98 -12.54
C LYS A 140 21.51 1.83 -12.15
N LEU A 141 21.25 1.67 -10.86
CA LEU A 141 20.41 0.57 -10.32
C LEU A 141 18.95 0.99 -10.18
N PHE A 142 18.75 2.22 -9.74
CA PHE A 142 17.43 2.82 -9.53
C PHE A 142 17.34 4.14 -10.30
N PRO A 143 17.20 4.08 -11.63
CA PRO A 143 17.12 5.29 -12.45
C PRO A 143 15.90 6.11 -12.05
N GLY A 144 16.16 7.38 -11.68
CA GLY A 144 15.15 8.37 -11.34
C GLY A 144 14.80 9.26 -12.53
N SER A 145 14.29 10.46 -12.25
CA SER A 145 14.08 11.47 -13.27
C SER A 145 15.41 11.95 -13.85
N ARG A 146 15.41 12.30 -15.13
CA ARG A 146 16.57 12.93 -15.79
C ARG A 146 16.24 14.38 -16.09
N ASN A 147 17.16 15.27 -15.78
CA ASN A 147 17.22 16.57 -16.42
C ASN A 147 18.37 16.54 -17.45
N GLN A 148 18.53 17.61 -18.24
CA GLN A 148 19.53 17.68 -19.31
C GLN A 148 20.99 17.52 -18.81
N ARG A 149 21.25 17.72 -17.51
CA ARG A 149 22.60 17.77 -16.94
C ARG A 149 22.92 16.59 -16.02
N LYS A 150 21.92 15.99 -15.36
CA LYS A 150 22.15 14.98 -14.33
C LYS A 150 21.01 13.98 -14.23
N GLY A 151 21.35 12.70 -14.09
CA GLY A 151 20.42 11.65 -13.68
C GLY A 151 20.34 11.56 -12.16
N PHE A 152 19.17 11.41 -11.62
CA PHE A 152 18.93 11.20 -10.20
C PHE A 152 18.61 9.72 -9.94
N ALA A 153 18.91 9.25 -8.74
CA ALA A 153 18.47 7.94 -8.29
C ALA A 153 17.15 8.06 -7.54
N ALA A 154 16.20 7.19 -7.86
CA ALA A 154 14.91 7.12 -7.14
C ALA A 154 14.39 5.70 -7.09
N LEU A 155 14.05 5.26 -5.88
CA LEU A 155 13.39 4.00 -5.61
C LEU A 155 11.89 4.17 -5.76
N LYS A 156 11.27 3.30 -6.54
CA LYS A 156 9.82 3.16 -6.62
C LYS A 156 9.38 1.86 -5.99
N ILE A 157 8.44 1.96 -5.09
CA ILE A 157 7.86 0.84 -4.34
C ILE A 157 6.43 0.66 -4.83
N GLN A 158 6.13 -0.48 -5.45
CA GLN A 158 4.77 -0.90 -5.79
C GLN A 158 4.18 -1.69 -4.64
N PHE A 159 2.94 -1.40 -4.28
CA PHE A 159 2.27 -2.01 -3.15
C PHE A 159 0.81 -2.33 -3.47
N ILE A 160 0.40 -3.58 -3.20
CA ILE A 160 -0.99 -4.00 -3.27
C ILE A 160 -1.37 -4.60 -1.92
N ALA A 161 -2.42 -4.07 -1.32
CA ALA A 161 -2.96 -4.56 -0.06
C ALA A 161 -4.46 -4.81 -0.17
N ASP A 162 -4.93 -5.83 0.54
CA ASP A 162 -6.35 -6.02 0.76
C ASP A 162 -6.83 -5.15 1.92
N LEU A 163 -7.77 -4.27 1.66
CA LEU A 163 -8.33 -3.36 2.66
C LEU A 163 -9.10 -4.09 3.76
N LEU A 164 -9.77 -5.21 3.43
CA LEU A 164 -10.63 -5.93 4.37
C LEU A 164 -9.83 -6.73 5.39
N SER A 165 -8.80 -7.44 4.95
CA SER A 165 -7.94 -8.24 5.82
C SER A 165 -6.67 -7.50 6.27
N GLY A 166 -6.33 -6.37 5.62
CA GLY A 166 -5.06 -5.67 5.78
C GLY A 166 -3.86 -6.49 5.27
N GLN A 167 -4.08 -7.53 4.48
CA GLN A 167 -3.01 -8.37 3.93
C GLN A 167 -2.23 -7.63 2.85
N THR A 168 -0.91 -7.75 2.90
CA THR A 168 -0.03 -7.33 1.79
C THR A 168 -0.01 -8.43 0.75
N LEU A 169 -0.45 -8.12 -0.46
CA LEU A 169 -0.53 -9.08 -1.56
C LEU A 169 0.62 -8.95 -2.56
N HIS A 170 1.18 -7.74 -2.67
CA HIS A 170 2.33 -7.46 -3.54
C HIS A 170 3.20 -6.36 -2.97
N LEU A 171 4.50 -6.57 -3.07
CA LEU A 171 5.52 -5.59 -2.75
C LEU A 171 6.69 -5.76 -3.71
N SER A 172 6.99 -4.76 -4.52
CA SER A 172 8.14 -4.80 -5.42
C SER A 172 8.89 -3.48 -5.48
N LEU A 173 10.20 -3.57 -5.76
CA LEU A 173 11.13 -2.45 -5.86
C LEU A 173 11.56 -2.28 -7.31
N SER A 174 11.60 -1.03 -7.78
CA SER A 174 12.08 -0.69 -9.11
C SER A 174 12.69 0.72 -9.12
N GLY A 175 13.34 1.09 -10.22
CA GLY A 175 13.65 2.48 -10.50
C GLY A 175 12.37 3.27 -10.86
N PHE A 176 12.44 4.59 -10.75
CA PHE A 176 11.32 5.49 -11.09
C PHE A 176 10.85 5.34 -12.55
N THR A 177 11.74 4.95 -13.45
CA THR A 177 11.43 4.77 -14.87
C THR A 177 10.41 3.67 -15.16
N ARG A 178 10.22 2.70 -14.24
CA ARG A 178 9.08 1.79 -14.30
C ARG A 178 7.84 2.55 -13.82
N ASN A 179 7.10 3.15 -14.76
CA ASN A 179 5.92 3.95 -14.45
C ASN A 179 4.74 3.09 -13.95
N ASP A 180 3.67 3.75 -13.46
CA ASP A 180 2.50 3.06 -12.92
C ASP A 180 1.71 2.31 -14.00
N GLN A 181 1.78 2.76 -15.26
CA GLN A 181 1.15 2.05 -16.38
C GLN A 181 1.80 0.68 -16.61
N ALA A 182 3.14 0.61 -16.57
CA ALA A 182 3.86 -0.66 -16.66
C ALA A 182 3.57 -1.57 -15.45
N ALA A 183 3.47 -0.98 -14.26
CA ALA A 183 3.13 -1.70 -13.03
C ALA A 183 1.64 -2.08 -12.94
N ALA A 184 0.79 -1.51 -13.78
CA ALA A 184 -0.63 -1.86 -13.82
C ALA A 184 -0.88 -3.35 -14.11
N LEU A 185 0.08 -4.02 -14.77
CA LEU A 185 0.03 -5.45 -15.06
C LEU A 185 0.32 -6.34 -13.84
N ASP A 186 0.91 -5.83 -12.77
CA ASP A 186 1.24 -6.64 -11.57
C ASP A 186 -0.01 -7.26 -10.92
N ILE A 187 -1.17 -6.64 -11.10
CA ILE A 187 -2.44 -7.15 -10.58
C ILE A 187 -2.87 -8.47 -11.22
N LEU A 188 -2.43 -8.77 -12.44
CA LEU A 188 -2.89 -9.93 -13.22
C LEU A 188 -2.57 -11.26 -12.52
N GLN A 189 -1.52 -11.29 -11.71
CA GLN A 189 -1.11 -12.49 -10.96
C GLN A 189 -1.80 -12.61 -9.59
N ILE A 190 -2.60 -11.60 -9.19
CA ILE A 190 -3.11 -11.45 -7.83
C ILE A 190 -4.62 -11.51 -7.81
N VAL A 191 -5.29 -10.91 -8.80
CA VAL A 191 -6.74 -10.79 -8.87
C VAL A 191 -7.40 -12.15 -8.98
N ARG A 192 -8.53 -12.30 -8.29
CA ARG A 192 -9.37 -13.51 -8.26
C ARG A 192 -10.82 -13.11 -8.44
N ALA A 193 -11.65 -14.06 -8.80
CA ALA A 193 -13.09 -13.88 -8.88
C ALA A 193 -13.65 -13.30 -7.57
N GLY A 194 -14.56 -12.33 -7.70
CA GLY A 194 -15.17 -11.63 -6.56
C GLY A 194 -14.31 -10.54 -5.91
N ASP A 195 -13.09 -10.27 -6.39
CA ASP A 195 -12.28 -9.16 -5.90
C ASP A 195 -12.80 -7.81 -6.40
N LEU A 196 -12.59 -6.76 -5.60
CA LEU A 196 -12.74 -5.36 -6.03
C LEU A 196 -11.37 -4.69 -6.08
N VAL A 197 -10.97 -4.16 -7.23
CA VAL A 197 -9.71 -3.45 -7.43
C VAL A 197 -9.95 -1.94 -7.48
N ILE A 198 -9.34 -1.16 -6.59
CA ILE A 198 -9.42 0.30 -6.56
C ILE A 198 -8.07 0.88 -7.00
N ARG A 199 -8.08 1.70 -8.07
CA ARG A 199 -6.88 2.25 -8.69
C ARG A 199 -6.94 3.73 -8.95
N ASP A 200 -5.78 4.37 -8.96
CA ASP A 200 -5.64 5.77 -9.40
C ASP A 200 -5.44 5.87 -10.92
N LEU A 201 -5.49 7.10 -11.39
CA LEU A 201 -5.32 7.48 -12.79
C LEU A 201 -3.95 7.04 -13.37
N GLY A 202 -2.91 6.99 -12.54
CA GLY A 202 -1.58 6.50 -12.94
C GLY A 202 -1.58 5.08 -13.50
N TYR A 203 -2.51 4.25 -13.04
CA TYR A 203 -2.69 2.85 -13.46
C TYR A 203 -3.72 2.67 -14.58
N PHE A 204 -4.11 3.75 -15.24
CA PHE A 204 -5.13 3.69 -16.29
C PHE A 204 -4.57 3.07 -17.57
N VAL A 205 -4.74 1.76 -17.69
CA VAL A 205 -4.41 0.93 -18.87
C VAL A 205 -5.58 -0.01 -19.12
N ILE A 206 -6.03 -0.14 -20.38
CA ILE A 206 -7.26 -0.89 -20.72
C ILE A 206 -7.10 -2.39 -20.46
N ARG A 207 -5.97 -2.98 -20.85
CA ARG A 207 -5.73 -4.42 -20.74
C ARG A 207 -5.93 -4.99 -19.31
N PRO A 208 -5.40 -4.38 -18.22
CA PRO A 208 -5.71 -4.82 -16.86
C PRO A 208 -7.20 -4.74 -16.50
N PHE A 209 -7.95 -3.76 -17.00
CA PHE A 209 -9.39 -3.70 -16.75
C PHE A 209 -10.14 -4.83 -17.46
N GLN A 210 -9.75 -5.13 -18.69
CA GLN A 210 -10.29 -6.26 -19.43
C GLN A 210 -10.04 -7.57 -18.68
N TRP A 211 -8.80 -7.80 -18.25
CA TRP A 211 -8.44 -8.99 -17.47
C TRP A 211 -9.22 -9.11 -16.15
N ILE A 212 -9.42 -7.99 -15.43
CA ILE A 212 -10.23 -8.00 -14.19
C ILE A 212 -11.65 -8.46 -14.49
N ILE A 213 -12.26 -7.97 -15.58
CA ILE A 213 -13.62 -8.40 -16.01
C ILE A 213 -13.61 -9.89 -16.37
N GLU A 214 -12.65 -10.35 -17.17
CA GLU A 214 -12.51 -11.74 -17.59
C GLU A 214 -12.24 -12.71 -16.43
N SER A 215 -11.75 -12.19 -15.31
CA SER A 215 -11.50 -12.93 -14.07
C SER A 215 -12.70 -12.91 -13.10
N ASP A 216 -13.89 -12.50 -13.54
CA ASP A 216 -15.08 -12.32 -12.71
C ASP A 216 -14.83 -11.42 -11.48
N ALA A 217 -13.97 -10.43 -11.63
CA ALA A 217 -13.62 -9.45 -10.61
C ALA A 217 -14.15 -8.05 -10.98
N PHE A 218 -14.10 -7.16 -10.02
CA PHE A 218 -14.64 -5.81 -10.12
C PHE A 218 -13.54 -4.76 -9.98
N PHE A 219 -13.78 -3.59 -10.53
CA PHE A 219 -12.88 -2.45 -10.33
C PHE A 219 -13.62 -1.12 -10.19
N VAL A 220 -12.95 -0.17 -9.53
CA VAL A 220 -13.26 1.27 -9.56
C VAL A 220 -11.97 2.01 -9.83
N SER A 221 -11.94 2.82 -10.88
CA SER A 221 -10.77 3.61 -11.26
C SER A 221 -11.14 5.01 -11.67
N ARG A 222 -10.23 5.97 -11.42
CA ARG A 222 -10.32 7.25 -12.12
C ARG A 222 -10.10 7.05 -13.61
N CYS A 223 -10.75 7.91 -14.38
CA CYS A 223 -10.64 7.90 -15.81
C CYS A 223 -10.07 9.22 -16.34
N ARG A 224 -9.33 9.14 -17.43
CA ARG A 224 -8.82 10.30 -18.17
C ARG A 224 -9.98 10.93 -18.97
N GLY A 225 -9.97 12.26 -19.04
CA GLY A 225 -10.99 12.98 -19.82
C GLY A 225 -10.73 12.98 -21.34
N ASP A 226 -9.54 12.55 -21.78
CA ASP A 226 -9.11 12.47 -23.17
C ASP A 226 -9.29 11.08 -23.80
N VAL A 227 -9.93 10.16 -23.10
CA VAL A 227 -10.28 8.84 -23.62
C VAL A 227 -11.62 8.88 -24.32
N THR A 228 -11.70 8.24 -25.49
CA THR A 228 -12.95 8.13 -26.23
C THR A 228 -13.86 7.08 -25.61
N PHE A 229 -15.10 7.48 -25.36
CA PHE A 229 -16.19 6.59 -25.00
C PHE A 229 -17.15 6.45 -26.18
N TYR A 230 -17.79 5.31 -26.31
CA TYR A 230 -18.78 5.05 -27.34
C TYR A 230 -20.12 4.65 -26.71
N ASP A 231 -21.21 5.10 -27.30
CA ASP A 231 -22.57 4.67 -26.95
C ASP A 231 -22.78 3.23 -27.44
N PRO A 232 -23.07 2.25 -26.57
CA PRO A 232 -23.27 0.85 -26.97
C PRO A 232 -24.48 0.65 -27.92
N ARG A 233 -25.45 1.58 -27.94
CA ARG A 233 -26.63 1.48 -28.78
C ARG A 233 -26.39 1.96 -30.23
N THR A 234 -25.61 3.02 -30.36
CA THR A 234 -25.35 3.65 -31.67
C THR A 234 -24.00 3.34 -32.26
N GLY A 235 -23.05 2.90 -31.40
CA GLY A 235 -21.65 2.69 -31.77
C GLY A 235 -20.86 3.98 -31.99
N HIS A 236 -21.49 5.16 -31.89
CA HIS A 236 -20.86 6.45 -32.11
C HIS A 236 -20.08 6.93 -30.87
N ALA A 237 -19.04 7.73 -31.12
CA ALA A 237 -18.27 8.38 -30.07
C ALA A 237 -19.15 9.34 -29.25
N LEU A 238 -19.02 9.31 -27.95
CA LEU A 238 -19.74 10.14 -27.00
C LEU A 238 -19.01 11.47 -26.82
N ASP A 239 -19.63 12.59 -27.08
CA ASP A 239 -19.16 13.89 -26.61
C ASP A 239 -19.45 14.03 -25.12
N LEU A 240 -18.48 13.62 -24.30
CA LEU A 240 -18.60 13.63 -22.85
C LEU A 240 -18.87 15.03 -22.30
N ALA A 241 -18.26 16.08 -22.88
CA ALA A 241 -18.43 17.45 -22.41
C ALA A 241 -19.85 17.98 -22.71
N ALA A 242 -20.37 17.69 -23.88
CA ALA A 242 -21.76 18.05 -24.25
C ALA A 242 -22.78 17.33 -23.37
N GLU A 243 -22.59 16.02 -23.14
CA GLU A 243 -23.47 15.24 -22.26
C GLU A 243 -23.45 15.77 -20.82
N LEU A 244 -22.29 16.12 -20.29
CA LEU A 244 -22.17 16.64 -18.92
C LEU A 244 -22.76 18.04 -18.76
N ARG A 245 -22.66 18.89 -19.78
CA ARG A 245 -23.35 20.20 -19.79
C ARG A 245 -24.86 20.02 -19.78
N ARG A 246 -25.37 19.04 -20.55
CA ARG A 246 -26.81 18.77 -20.67
C ARG A 246 -27.40 18.14 -19.42
N CYS A 247 -26.68 17.15 -18.80
CA CYS A 247 -27.25 16.30 -17.74
C CYS A 247 -26.81 16.69 -16.33
N GLY A 248 -25.76 17.51 -16.18
CA GLY A 248 -25.20 17.89 -14.86
C GLY A 248 -24.57 16.72 -14.05
N ARG A 249 -24.74 15.50 -14.50
CA ARG A 249 -24.15 14.26 -13.97
C ARG A 249 -24.31 13.15 -15.00
N LEU A 250 -23.45 12.13 -14.93
CA LEU A 250 -23.58 10.97 -15.83
C LEU A 250 -23.41 9.68 -15.05
N ASP A 251 -24.25 8.70 -15.36
CA ASP A 251 -24.16 7.32 -14.89
C ASP A 251 -24.74 6.42 -15.98
N ARG A 252 -23.88 5.91 -16.85
CA ARG A 252 -24.32 5.08 -17.98
C ARG A 252 -23.29 4.04 -18.39
N ASN A 253 -23.76 2.96 -18.99
CA ASN A 253 -22.90 1.98 -19.62
C ASN A 253 -22.39 2.55 -20.93
N VAL A 254 -21.10 2.37 -21.19
CA VAL A 254 -20.38 2.85 -22.37
C VAL A 254 -19.36 1.82 -22.81
N TRP A 255 -18.86 1.95 -24.00
CA TRP A 255 -17.66 1.26 -24.45
C TRP A 255 -16.45 2.17 -24.33
N LEU A 256 -15.39 1.66 -23.72
CA LEU A 256 -14.16 2.39 -23.45
C LEU A 256 -13.10 2.09 -24.51
N GLY A 257 -12.55 3.16 -25.13
CA GLY A 257 -11.43 3.08 -26.05
C GLY A 257 -11.73 2.32 -27.35
N THR A 258 -10.73 2.18 -28.20
CA THR A 258 -10.83 1.46 -29.49
C THR A 258 -11.15 -0.02 -29.32
N GLN A 259 -10.76 -0.61 -28.19
CA GLN A 259 -11.07 -2.01 -27.79
C GLN A 259 -12.55 -2.19 -27.43
N ARG A 260 -13.30 -1.10 -27.29
CA ARG A 260 -14.72 -1.10 -26.93
C ARG A 260 -15.02 -1.91 -25.65
N LEU A 261 -14.14 -1.79 -24.65
CA LEU A 261 -14.34 -2.47 -23.38
C LEU A 261 -15.64 -2.00 -22.71
N PRO A 262 -16.59 -2.90 -22.39
CA PRO A 262 -17.83 -2.53 -21.74
C PRO A 262 -17.57 -2.12 -20.30
N VAL A 263 -17.89 -0.86 -19.97
CA VAL A 263 -17.74 -0.30 -18.62
C VAL A 263 -18.91 0.61 -18.27
N ARG A 264 -19.10 0.89 -17.02
CA ARG A 264 -20.01 1.91 -16.51
C ARG A 264 -19.19 3.18 -16.23
N LEU A 265 -19.57 4.27 -16.88
CA LEU A 265 -19.00 5.60 -16.67
C LEU A 265 -19.85 6.37 -15.65
N VAL A 266 -19.22 6.79 -14.56
CA VAL A 266 -19.82 7.64 -13.53
C VAL A 266 -19.08 8.98 -13.52
N ALA A 267 -19.80 10.07 -13.76
CA ALA A 267 -19.27 11.42 -13.71
C ALA A 267 -20.12 12.28 -12.76
N LEU A 268 -19.49 12.80 -11.73
CA LEU A 268 -20.12 13.65 -10.72
C LEU A 268 -19.39 14.99 -10.63
N PRO A 269 -20.10 16.11 -10.46
CA PRO A 269 -19.46 17.41 -10.26
C PRO A 269 -18.66 17.41 -8.96
N VAL A 270 -17.54 18.11 -8.95
CA VAL A 270 -16.78 18.36 -7.72
C VAL A 270 -17.09 19.78 -7.19
N PRO A 271 -16.88 20.05 -5.90
CA PRO A 271 -16.99 21.40 -5.37
C PRO A 271 -16.16 22.41 -6.17
N GLU A 272 -16.68 23.61 -6.40
CA GLU A 272 -16.04 24.60 -7.28
C GLU A 272 -14.62 24.96 -6.82
N ALA A 273 -14.38 25.04 -5.51
CA ALA A 273 -13.04 25.24 -4.96
C ALA A 273 -12.04 24.16 -5.39
N VAL A 274 -12.48 22.88 -5.45
CA VAL A 274 -11.66 21.76 -5.91
C VAL A 274 -11.44 21.85 -7.44
N ALA A 275 -12.47 22.21 -8.20
CA ALA A 275 -12.38 22.40 -9.63
C ALA A 275 -11.37 23.51 -9.98
N ASN A 276 -11.46 24.64 -9.31
CA ASN A 276 -10.59 25.80 -9.51
C ASN A 276 -9.13 25.48 -9.17
N GLU A 277 -8.89 24.76 -8.08
CA GLU A 277 -7.55 24.31 -7.72
C GLU A 277 -6.96 23.34 -8.77
N ARG A 278 -7.77 22.42 -9.29
CA ARG A 278 -7.35 21.52 -10.37
C ARG A 278 -7.02 22.28 -11.66
N ARG A 279 -7.85 23.26 -12.02
CA ARG A 279 -7.65 24.14 -13.20
C ARG A 279 -6.38 24.97 -13.05
N ARG A 280 -6.17 25.55 -11.84
CA ARG A 280 -4.96 26.31 -11.53
C ARG A 280 -3.70 25.46 -11.68
N LYS A 281 -3.66 24.26 -11.07
CA LYS A 281 -2.53 23.33 -11.19
C LYS A 281 -2.27 22.91 -12.63
N ALA A 282 -3.32 22.66 -13.41
CA ALA A 282 -3.20 22.26 -14.82
C ALA A 282 -2.60 23.38 -15.69
N LYS A 283 -2.99 24.64 -15.45
CA LYS A 283 -2.44 25.81 -16.16
C LYS A 283 -1.00 26.13 -15.75
N GLN A 284 -0.59 25.78 -14.53
CA GLN A 284 0.77 26.01 -14.00
C GLN A 284 1.77 24.91 -14.38
N ASN A 285 1.37 23.95 -15.21
CA ASN A 285 2.31 22.92 -15.66
C ASN A 285 3.45 23.55 -16.46
N ARG A 286 4.69 23.23 -16.10
CA ARG A 286 5.90 23.75 -16.78
C ARG A 286 6.02 23.27 -18.23
N ASP A 287 5.48 22.09 -18.52
CA ASP A 287 5.44 21.58 -19.90
C ASP A 287 4.22 22.17 -20.64
N GLN A 288 4.48 23.11 -21.52
CA GLN A 288 3.44 23.78 -22.31
C GLN A 288 2.59 22.81 -23.16
N ARG A 289 3.16 21.67 -23.57
CA ARG A 289 2.43 20.61 -24.29
C ARG A 289 1.32 19.99 -23.45
N CYS A 290 1.42 20.12 -22.13
CA CYS A 290 0.43 19.64 -21.16
C CYS A 290 -0.62 20.70 -20.81
N HIS A 291 -0.56 21.92 -21.38
CA HIS A 291 -1.54 22.96 -21.10
C HIS A 291 -2.93 22.51 -21.57
N PRO A 292 -3.95 22.63 -20.71
CA PRO A 292 -5.26 22.11 -21.00
C PRO A 292 -6.01 23.04 -21.97
N ASN A 293 -6.68 22.47 -22.95
CA ASN A 293 -7.68 23.16 -23.77
C ASN A 293 -8.97 23.43 -22.94
N ALA A 294 -9.90 24.19 -23.52
CA ALA A 294 -11.15 24.56 -22.86
C ALA A 294 -11.99 23.34 -22.41
N GLN A 295 -12.04 22.28 -23.23
CA GLN A 295 -12.75 21.05 -22.91
C GLN A 295 -12.12 20.33 -21.71
N ARG A 296 -10.80 20.22 -21.68
CA ARG A 296 -10.08 19.62 -20.55
C ARG A 296 -10.26 20.42 -19.27
N LEU A 297 -10.23 21.77 -19.36
CA LEU A 297 -10.52 22.65 -18.22
C LEU A 297 -11.94 22.45 -17.67
N PHE A 298 -12.93 22.27 -18.55
CA PHE A 298 -14.29 21.94 -18.17
C PHE A 298 -14.36 20.61 -17.44
N LEU A 299 -13.71 19.54 -17.98
CA LEU A 299 -13.70 18.20 -17.38
C LEU A 299 -12.97 18.12 -16.03
N LEU A 300 -12.08 19.07 -15.70
CA LEU A 300 -11.46 19.16 -14.36
C LEU A 300 -12.47 19.49 -13.25
N GLY A 301 -13.63 20.04 -13.60
CA GLY A 301 -14.75 20.21 -12.68
C GLY A 301 -15.51 18.92 -12.33
N TRP A 302 -15.06 17.77 -12.84
CA TRP A 302 -15.75 16.50 -12.71
C TRP A 302 -14.87 15.44 -12.08
N SER A 303 -15.50 14.54 -11.32
CA SER A 303 -14.91 13.27 -10.92
C SER A 303 -15.34 12.21 -11.91
N LEU A 304 -14.43 11.83 -12.82
CA LEU A 304 -14.67 10.81 -13.83
C LEU A 304 -14.19 9.47 -13.30
N LEU A 305 -15.11 8.52 -13.15
CA LEU A 305 -14.83 7.16 -12.66
C LEU A 305 -15.36 6.13 -13.66
N ILE A 306 -14.63 5.06 -13.82
CA ILE A 306 -15.09 3.86 -14.54
C ILE A 306 -15.15 2.68 -13.59
N THR A 307 -16.12 1.80 -13.84
CA THR A 307 -16.33 0.58 -13.04
C THR A 307 -17.08 -0.46 -13.86
N ASN A 308 -17.01 -1.72 -13.48
CA ASN A 308 -17.91 -2.79 -13.93
C ASN A 308 -18.91 -3.22 -12.85
N VAL A 309 -18.90 -2.56 -11.68
CA VAL A 309 -19.87 -2.85 -10.61
C VAL A 309 -21.27 -2.40 -11.07
N PRO A 310 -22.29 -3.29 -11.01
CA PRO A 310 -23.65 -2.97 -11.44
C PRO A 310 -24.30 -1.86 -10.59
N ARG A 311 -25.27 -1.15 -11.18
CA ARG A 311 -26.05 -0.12 -10.45
C ARG A 311 -26.88 -0.68 -9.31
N SER A 312 -27.33 -1.93 -9.44
CA SER A 312 -28.06 -2.66 -8.39
C SER A 312 -27.23 -2.87 -7.13
N VAL A 313 -25.90 -2.96 -7.27
CA VAL A 313 -24.97 -3.07 -6.14
C VAL A 313 -24.61 -1.68 -5.60
N TRP A 314 -24.24 -0.74 -6.47
CA TRP A 314 -23.85 0.61 -6.08
C TRP A 314 -24.45 1.70 -6.95
N PRO A 315 -25.24 2.63 -6.40
CA PRO A 315 -25.59 3.88 -7.09
C PRO A 315 -24.33 4.77 -7.29
N ALA A 316 -24.42 5.73 -8.21
CA ALA A 316 -23.27 6.58 -8.60
C ALA A 316 -22.54 7.27 -7.43
N LYS A 317 -23.31 7.75 -6.44
CA LYS A 317 -22.75 8.40 -5.24
C LYS A 317 -21.89 7.44 -4.42
N VAL A 318 -22.30 6.16 -4.33
CA VAL A 318 -21.56 5.11 -3.62
C VAL A 318 -20.26 4.79 -4.36
N VAL A 319 -20.26 4.68 -5.70
CA VAL A 319 -19.03 4.47 -6.49
C VAL A 319 -17.99 5.56 -6.16
N ALA A 320 -18.42 6.83 -6.14
CA ALA A 320 -17.52 7.95 -5.83
C ALA A 320 -17.02 7.92 -4.37
N ALA A 321 -17.85 7.47 -3.45
CA ALA A 321 -17.50 7.35 -2.05
C ALA A 321 -16.52 6.18 -1.81
N ILE A 322 -16.77 5.02 -2.43
CA ILE A 322 -15.86 3.86 -2.38
C ILE A 322 -14.49 4.20 -3.00
N TYR A 323 -14.47 4.96 -4.09
CA TYR A 323 -13.19 5.41 -4.66
C TYR A 323 -12.32 6.19 -3.65
N ARG A 324 -12.91 6.90 -2.69
CA ARG A 324 -12.16 7.61 -1.64
C ARG A 324 -11.38 6.68 -0.70
N LEU A 325 -11.76 5.39 -0.64
CA LEU A 325 -11.02 4.38 0.14
C LEU A 325 -9.57 4.25 -0.35
N ARG A 326 -9.30 4.61 -1.61
CA ARG A 326 -7.94 4.68 -2.15
C ARG A 326 -7.02 5.57 -1.28
N TRP A 327 -7.56 6.62 -0.65
CA TRP A 327 -6.79 7.48 0.24
C TRP A 327 -6.12 6.71 1.40
N ARG A 328 -6.62 5.54 1.74
CA ARG A 328 -6.03 4.70 2.80
C ARG A 328 -4.58 4.31 2.46
N ILE A 329 -4.29 3.97 1.21
CA ILE A 329 -2.94 3.59 0.79
C ILE A 329 -1.98 4.80 0.84
N GLU A 330 -2.45 6.01 0.53
CA GLU A 330 -1.64 7.23 0.67
C GLU A 330 -1.29 7.51 2.15
N MET A 331 -2.21 7.22 3.07
CA MET A 331 -1.95 7.33 4.50
C MET A 331 -0.94 6.29 4.98
N ILE A 332 -0.94 5.08 4.39
CA ILE A 332 0.08 4.05 4.65
C ILE A 332 1.45 4.59 4.22
N PHE A 333 1.58 5.06 2.99
CA PHE A 333 2.83 5.63 2.50
C PHE A 333 3.30 6.85 3.30
N LYS A 334 2.37 7.70 3.73
CA LYS A 334 2.69 8.83 4.61
C LYS A 334 3.27 8.35 5.95
N ALA A 335 2.71 7.31 6.57
CA ALA A 335 3.24 6.73 7.79
C ALA A 335 4.66 6.18 7.58
N TRP A 336 4.87 5.43 6.49
CA TRP A 336 6.16 4.86 6.13
C TRP A 336 7.24 5.94 5.97
N LYS A 337 6.92 7.02 5.27
CA LYS A 337 7.85 8.13 4.99
C LYS A 337 8.13 9.00 6.19
N SER A 338 7.08 9.35 6.95
CA SER A 338 7.18 10.36 8.01
C SER A 338 7.59 9.80 9.36
N HIS A 339 7.32 8.52 9.62
CA HIS A 339 7.52 7.93 10.95
C HIS A 339 8.43 6.70 10.95
N LEU A 340 8.38 5.87 9.89
CA LEU A 340 9.09 4.59 9.84
C LEU A 340 10.42 4.66 9.06
N GLY A 341 10.92 5.86 8.79
CA GLY A 341 12.26 6.09 8.27
C GLY A 341 12.49 5.63 6.83
N LEU A 342 11.43 5.48 6.01
CA LEU A 342 11.57 5.07 4.61
C LEU A 342 12.30 6.11 3.74
N ARG A 343 12.56 7.33 4.25
CA ARG A 343 13.34 8.39 3.60
C ARG A 343 14.81 8.41 4.00
N GLN A 344 15.20 7.59 4.97
CA GLN A 344 16.53 7.66 5.59
C GLN A 344 17.40 6.51 5.09
N PHE A 345 18.03 6.72 3.93
CA PHE A 345 18.98 5.78 3.35
C PHE A 345 20.34 6.42 3.17
N CYS A 346 21.30 6.03 4.01
CA CYS A 346 22.67 6.55 4.00
C CYS A 346 23.69 5.46 3.66
N CYS A 347 23.36 4.57 2.70
CA CYS A 347 24.24 3.46 2.34
C CYS A 347 25.04 3.76 1.08
N ARG A 348 26.35 3.51 1.09
CA ARG A 348 27.21 3.59 -0.10
C ARG A 348 27.12 2.34 -1.00
N SER A 349 26.82 1.18 -0.41
CA SER A 349 26.72 -0.10 -1.11
C SER A 349 25.26 -0.38 -1.50
N ASP A 350 25.04 -0.73 -2.78
CA ASP A 350 23.72 -1.14 -3.29
C ASP A 350 23.13 -2.34 -2.54
N LYS A 351 23.98 -3.31 -2.18
CA LYS A 351 23.56 -4.52 -1.44
C LYS A 351 23.05 -4.17 -0.05
N VAL A 352 23.74 -3.29 0.67
CA VAL A 352 23.32 -2.84 2.00
C VAL A 352 22.07 -1.98 1.90
N LEU A 353 21.97 -1.13 0.87
CA LEU A 353 20.76 -0.35 0.61
C LEU A 353 19.54 -1.26 0.41
N ARG A 354 19.64 -2.27 -0.47
CA ARG A 354 18.53 -3.21 -0.73
C ARG A 354 18.10 -3.92 0.55
N LEU A 355 19.04 -4.40 1.35
CA LEU A 355 18.75 -4.98 2.65
C LEU A 355 18.03 -3.98 3.55
N SER A 356 18.55 -2.74 3.68
CA SER A 356 17.96 -1.69 4.51
C SER A 356 16.54 -1.34 4.07
N VAL A 357 16.31 -1.21 2.76
CA VAL A 357 14.97 -0.95 2.21
C VAL A 357 14.01 -2.09 2.55
N MET A 358 14.43 -3.33 2.31
CA MET A 358 13.55 -4.49 2.53
C MET A 358 13.25 -4.70 4.01
N THR A 359 14.21 -4.53 4.91
CA THR A 359 13.96 -4.62 6.35
C THR A 359 13.00 -3.52 6.83
N LYS A 360 13.19 -2.27 6.36
CA LYS A 360 12.26 -1.17 6.66
C LYS A 360 10.86 -1.44 6.12
N LEU A 361 10.72 -1.98 4.92
CA LEU A 361 9.43 -2.33 4.36
C LEU A 361 8.74 -3.46 5.15
N LEU A 362 9.48 -4.48 5.60
CA LEU A 362 8.95 -5.50 6.50
C LEU A 362 8.37 -4.87 7.78
N PHE A 363 9.09 -3.93 8.38
CA PHE A 363 8.61 -3.22 9.55
C PHE A 363 7.40 -2.33 9.25
N CYS A 364 7.41 -1.63 8.12
CA CYS A 364 6.28 -0.83 7.65
C CYS A 364 5.00 -1.67 7.49
N VAL A 365 5.14 -2.85 6.89
CA VAL A 365 4.03 -3.79 6.73
C VAL A 365 3.58 -4.35 8.09
N LEU A 366 4.51 -4.66 8.99
CA LEU A 366 4.20 -5.06 10.36
C LEU A 366 3.36 -4.00 11.09
N VAL A 367 3.79 -2.74 11.07
CA VAL A 367 3.05 -1.63 11.71
C VAL A 367 1.66 -1.48 11.11
N TYR A 368 1.54 -1.59 9.79
CA TYR A 368 0.24 -1.55 9.11
C TYR A 368 -0.68 -2.67 9.58
N ARG A 369 -0.17 -3.90 9.70
CA ARG A 369 -0.94 -5.06 10.21
C ARG A 369 -1.36 -4.87 11.65
N CYS A 370 -0.46 -4.45 12.52
CA CYS A 370 -0.79 -4.15 13.92
C CYS A 370 -1.90 -3.09 14.02
N CYS A 371 -1.82 -2.04 13.18
CA CYS A 371 -2.86 -1.02 13.11
C CYS A 371 -4.20 -1.61 12.70
N HIS A 372 -4.23 -2.41 11.65
CA HIS A 372 -5.45 -3.05 11.14
C HIS A 372 -6.09 -3.96 12.20
N SER A 373 -5.29 -4.82 12.83
CA SER A 373 -5.77 -5.70 13.91
C SER A 373 -6.32 -4.92 15.11
N LEU A 374 -5.64 -3.84 15.51
CA LEU A 374 -6.12 -2.96 16.57
C LEU A 374 -7.41 -2.22 16.16
N GLU A 375 -7.56 -1.78 14.92
CA GLU A 375 -8.80 -1.17 14.42
C GLU A 375 -10.00 -2.12 14.58
N LEU A 376 -9.82 -3.41 14.25
CA LEU A 376 -10.84 -4.42 14.42
C LEU A 376 -11.26 -4.59 15.87
N LEU A 377 -10.29 -4.65 16.78
CA LEU A 377 -10.55 -4.81 18.22
C LEU A 377 -11.12 -3.53 18.85
N CYS A 378 -10.57 -2.34 18.52
CA CYS A 378 -11.03 -1.07 19.04
C CYS A 378 -12.40 -0.66 18.49
N GLY A 379 -12.78 -1.11 17.31
CA GLY A 379 -14.13 -0.95 16.77
C GLY A 379 -15.21 -1.54 17.68
N LEU A 380 -14.89 -2.51 18.54
CA LEU A 380 -15.81 -3.04 19.54
C LEU A 380 -16.14 -2.06 20.67
N ILE A 381 -15.33 -1.01 20.85
CA ILE A 381 -15.47 0.03 21.86
C ILE A 381 -15.70 1.42 21.25
N ASP A 382 -16.13 1.47 20.00
CA ASP A 382 -16.39 2.70 19.22
C ASP A 382 -15.21 3.68 19.16
N ARG A 383 -14.00 3.15 19.07
CA ARG A 383 -12.77 3.93 18.94
C ARG A 383 -12.02 3.55 17.65
N HIS A 384 -11.35 4.55 17.07
CA HIS A 384 -10.61 4.38 15.82
C HIS A 384 -9.11 4.58 16.03
N VAL A 385 -8.32 3.63 15.53
CA VAL A 385 -6.86 3.67 15.63
C VAL A 385 -6.27 4.58 14.55
N SER A 386 -5.37 5.46 14.95
CA SER A 386 -4.63 6.30 14.01
C SER A 386 -3.32 5.62 13.58
N LEU A 387 -3.25 5.22 12.31
CA LEU A 387 -2.03 4.64 11.74
C LEU A 387 -0.81 5.56 11.93
N GLN A 388 -0.98 6.88 11.77
CA GLN A 388 0.12 7.85 11.93
C GLN A 388 0.64 7.89 13.37
N ARG A 389 -0.27 7.87 14.35
CA ARG A 389 0.10 7.88 15.78
C ARG A 389 0.74 6.56 16.19
N LEU A 390 0.16 5.44 15.77
CA LEU A 390 0.71 4.12 16.03
C LEU A 390 2.11 3.98 15.42
N ALA A 391 2.28 4.35 14.15
CA ALA A 391 3.57 4.29 13.48
C ALA A 391 4.63 5.14 14.21
N ARG A 392 4.27 6.34 14.66
CA ARG A 392 5.17 7.19 15.45
C ARG A 392 5.58 6.57 16.76
N ILE A 393 4.62 5.96 17.49
CA ILE A 393 4.90 5.29 18.76
C ILE A 393 5.78 4.06 18.55
N MET A 394 5.45 3.21 17.57
CA MET A 394 6.23 2.02 17.27
C MET A 394 7.65 2.38 16.81
N ALA A 395 7.82 3.46 16.05
CA ALA A 395 9.14 3.96 15.67
C ALA A 395 9.93 4.49 16.88
N ALA A 396 9.30 5.27 17.76
CA ALA A 396 9.93 5.78 18.98
C ALA A 396 10.28 4.67 19.98
N SER A 397 9.52 3.56 19.92
CA SER A 397 9.70 2.39 20.81
C SER A 397 10.33 1.21 20.06
N ALA A 398 11.08 1.48 19.02
CA ALA A 398 11.58 0.45 18.10
C ALA A 398 12.48 -0.60 18.80
N CYS A 399 13.27 -0.20 19.80
CA CYS A 399 14.04 -1.14 20.61
C CYS A 399 13.15 -2.10 21.41
N LEU A 400 11.95 -1.66 21.82
CA LEU A 400 11.00 -2.51 22.52
C LEU A 400 10.32 -3.50 21.55
N VAL A 401 10.02 -3.06 20.31
CA VAL A 401 9.53 -3.95 19.25
C VAL A 401 10.56 -5.03 18.96
N GLU A 402 11.81 -4.64 18.79
CA GLU A 402 12.93 -5.52 18.58
C GLU A 402 13.04 -6.54 19.74
N ALA A 403 13.04 -6.06 20.99
CA ALA A 403 13.10 -6.89 22.17
C ALA A 403 11.95 -7.92 22.21
N THR A 404 10.72 -7.51 21.93
CA THR A 404 9.55 -8.41 21.90
C THR A 404 9.69 -9.46 20.79
N LEU A 405 10.05 -9.04 19.57
CA LEU A 405 10.25 -9.95 18.44
C LEU A 405 11.39 -10.94 18.67
N LEU A 406 12.41 -10.54 19.44
CA LEU A 406 13.53 -11.40 19.83
C LEU A 406 13.29 -12.18 21.14
N GLY A 407 12.12 -12.01 21.78
CA GLY A 407 11.76 -12.70 23.01
C GLY A 407 12.30 -12.08 24.29
N THR A 408 12.71 -10.79 24.28
CA THR A 408 13.18 -10.03 25.43
C THR A 408 12.18 -8.91 25.76
N THR A 409 11.74 -8.72 27.04
CA THR A 409 10.66 -7.78 27.35
C THR A 409 11.01 -6.68 28.34
N PRO A 410 10.50 -5.44 28.11
CA PRO A 410 9.90 -4.56 29.09
C PRO A 410 8.46 -4.13 28.71
N GLN A 411 7.50 -4.89 29.18
CA GLN A 411 6.08 -4.78 28.81
C GLN A 411 5.38 -3.48 29.24
N ARG A 412 5.71 -2.92 30.41
CA ARG A 412 4.98 -1.78 30.99
C ARG A 412 5.07 -0.46 30.22
N LEU A 413 6.20 -0.19 29.57
CA LEU A 413 6.38 1.03 28.77
C LEU A 413 5.51 1.05 27.52
N TRP A 414 5.31 -0.11 26.89
CA TRP A 414 4.43 -0.28 25.75
C TRP A 414 2.98 0.02 26.08
N GLU A 415 2.49 -0.58 27.15
CA GLU A 415 1.10 -0.46 27.57
C GLU A 415 0.72 1.01 27.83
N HIS A 416 1.59 1.75 28.49
CA HIS A 416 1.33 3.16 28.82
C HIS A 416 1.39 4.07 27.59
N SER A 417 2.40 3.92 26.74
CA SER A 417 2.60 4.77 25.57
C SER A 417 1.51 4.57 24.52
N LEU A 418 1.04 3.32 24.34
CA LEU A 418 0.01 3.00 23.36
C LEU A 418 -1.39 3.44 23.81
N ALA A 419 -1.75 3.18 25.08
CA ALA A 419 -3.09 3.43 25.59
C ALA A 419 -3.52 4.91 25.45
N ASN A 420 -2.55 5.83 25.51
CA ASN A 420 -2.85 7.26 25.57
C ASN A 420 -2.73 7.99 24.22
N ASN A 421 -2.10 7.39 23.20
CA ASN A 421 -1.69 8.18 22.03
C ASN A 421 -2.02 7.62 20.65
N ILE A 422 -2.71 6.48 20.52
CA ILE A 422 -2.95 5.83 19.21
C ILE A 422 -4.28 6.21 18.55
N PHE A 423 -5.20 6.80 19.31
CA PHE A 423 -6.53 7.09 18.81
C PHE A 423 -6.60 8.38 17.99
N TYR A 424 -7.54 8.45 17.07
CA TYR A 424 -7.88 9.70 16.39
C TYR A 424 -8.47 10.71 17.38
N GLU A 425 -8.03 11.97 17.29
CA GLU A 425 -8.73 13.07 17.91
C GLU A 425 -10.05 13.30 17.16
N GLN A 426 -11.15 13.45 17.89
CA GLN A 426 -12.39 13.93 17.31
C GLN A 426 -12.18 15.38 16.85
N ARG A 427 -12.23 15.63 15.55
CA ARG A 427 -12.14 16.96 14.95
C ARG A 427 -13.51 17.37 14.43
N LYS A 428 -13.98 18.57 14.81
CA LYS A 428 -15.28 19.10 14.39
C LYS A 428 -15.42 19.18 12.85
N ASP A 429 -14.34 19.44 12.13
CA ASP A 429 -14.38 19.79 10.70
C ASP A 429 -13.80 18.73 9.75
N ARG A 430 -13.28 17.62 10.25
CA ARG A 430 -12.71 16.53 9.42
C ARG A 430 -13.05 15.18 9.99
N LYS A 431 -13.86 14.45 9.25
CA LYS A 431 -14.16 13.05 9.55
C LYS A 431 -12.93 12.18 9.25
N ASN A 432 -12.63 11.26 10.17
CA ASN A 432 -11.61 10.23 9.92
C ASN A 432 -12.15 9.18 8.95
N PHE A 433 -11.27 8.29 8.48
CA PHE A 433 -11.62 7.24 7.52
C PHE A 433 -12.80 6.37 7.98
N CYS A 434 -12.79 5.94 9.25
CA CYS A 434 -13.83 5.06 9.78
C CYS A 434 -15.18 5.76 9.90
N GLU A 435 -15.19 7.06 10.27
CA GLU A 435 -16.42 7.89 10.31
C GLU A 435 -16.99 8.10 8.91
N ILE A 436 -16.14 8.31 7.89
CA ILE A 436 -16.57 8.39 6.49
C ILE A 436 -17.19 7.07 6.07
N PHE A 437 -16.55 5.95 6.43
CA PHE A 437 -17.02 4.63 6.06
C PHE A 437 -18.32 4.25 6.78
N ALA A 438 -18.43 4.53 8.09
CA ALA A 438 -19.64 4.28 8.86
C ALA A 438 -20.86 5.03 8.28
N GLN A 439 -20.65 6.27 7.82
CA GLN A 439 -21.69 7.04 7.14
C GLN A 439 -22.13 6.46 5.79
N LEU A 440 -21.20 5.81 5.07
CA LEU A 440 -21.52 5.12 3.82
C LEU A 440 -22.26 3.82 4.04
N ALA A 441 -22.00 3.14 5.16
CA ALA A 441 -22.68 1.90 5.52
C ALA A 441 -24.12 2.11 6.04
N THR A 442 -24.47 3.34 6.44
CA THR A 442 -25.81 3.73 6.95
C THR A 442 -26.68 4.43 5.88
N GLN A 443 -26.17 4.63 4.67
CA GLN A 443 -26.88 5.11 3.49
C GLN A 443 -27.24 3.97 2.53
#